data_c38d49e23d054d86847b5e94bbe1ada5
#
_entry.id   c38d49e23d054d86847b5e94bbe1ada5
#
_cell.length_a   1.000
_cell.length_b   1.000
_cell.length_c   1.000
_cell.angle_alpha   90.00
_cell.angle_beta   90.00
_cell.angle_gamma   90.00
#
_symmetry.space_group_name_H-M   'P 1'
#
loop_
_entity.id
_entity.type
_entity.pdbx_description
1 polymer ?
#
loop_
_entity_poly.entity_id
_entity_poly.type
_entity_poly.pdbx_seq_one_letter_code
_entity_poly.pdbx_strand_id
1 'polypeptide(L)'
;MNIAFLPVRCGSKSIPFKNIKSFCGKPLLYWSVKALQESNSIDEIFIGTDCNEIKDVVKDFNFSKVKIFNRSKENARDTSSTESVILEFINKMNFNSLDVFFLVQATSPLVRSIDFDKAYAQYKKEAYDSLLTCVRTKRFFWQD
;
A
#
# COMPACT_ATOMS: atom_id res chain seq x y z
N MET A 1 -5.10 14.94 7.46
CA MET A 1 -5.55 14.06 6.35
C MET A 1 -4.99 12.66 6.55
N ASN A 2 -5.75 11.62 6.19
CA ASN A 2 -5.31 10.22 6.31
C ASN A 2 -4.97 9.67 4.93
N ILE A 3 -3.71 9.41 4.69
CA ILE A 3 -3.18 9.07 3.36
C ILE A 3 -2.66 7.64 3.37
N ALA A 4 -3.18 6.82 2.46
CA ALA A 4 -2.66 5.47 2.22
C ALA A 4 -1.67 5.49 1.05
N PHE A 5 -0.54 4.82 1.22
CA PHE A 5 0.48 4.66 0.19
C PHE A 5 0.77 3.18 -0.06
N LEU A 6 0.66 2.76 -1.31
CA LEU A 6 0.99 1.41 -1.76
C LEU A 6 2.17 1.48 -2.73
N PRO A 7 3.39 1.13 -2.30
CA PRO A 7 4.52 0.99 -3.22
C PRO A 7 4.35 -0.28 -4.06
N VAL A 8 4.20 -0.10 -5.37
CA VAL A 8 3.96 -1.20 -6.33
C VAL A 8 4.97 -1.11 -7.46
N ARG A 9 5.87 -2.08 -7.57
CA ARG A 9 6.87 -2.12 -8.65
C ARG A 9 6.46 -3.07 -9.77
N CYS A 10 6.98 -2.82 -10.97
CA CYS A 10 6.80 -3.66 -12.14
C CYS A 10 7.49 -5.02 -11.98
N GLY A 11 8.76 -4.99 -11.56
CA GLY A 11 9.59 -6.18 -11.38
C GLY A 11 9.24 -6.93 -10.10
N SER A 12 8.79 -8.16 -10.23
CA SER A 12 8.73 -9.13 -9.14
C SER A 12 9.62 -10.33 -9.49
N LYS A 13 10.64 -10.61 -8.67
CA LYS A 13 11.62 -11.66 -8.96
C LYS A 13 10.99 -13.06 -9.03
N SER A 14 10.03 -13.35 -8.17
CA SER A 14 9.42 -14.69 -8.07
C SER A 14 8.21 -14.89 -9.00
N ILE A 15 7.41 -13.85 -9.21
CA ILE A 15 6.20 -13.90 -10.03
C ILE A 15 6.15 -12.63 -10.88
N PRO A 16 6.40 -12.72 -12.22
CA PRO A 16 6.31 -11.55 -13.09
C PRO A 16 4.94 -10.88 -12.99
N PHE A 17 4.94 -9.54 -12.93
CA PHE A 17 3.73 -8.73 -12.81
C PHE A 17 2.76 -9.14 -11.69
N LYS A 18 3.28 -9.67 -10.58
CA LYS A 18 2.49 -10.22 -9.47
C LYS A 18 1.32 -9.32 -9.08
N ASN A 19 1.55 -8.01 -8.97
CA ASN A 19 0.57 -7.06 -8.45
C ASN A 19 -0.66 -6.86 -9.36
N ILE A 20 -0.51 -7.10 -10.67
CA ILE A 20 -1.60 -7.01 -11.65
C ILE A 20 -2.04 -8.37 -12.18
N LYS A 21 -1.46 -9.45 -11.65
CA LYS A 21 -1.90 -10.81 -11.99
C LYS A 21 -3.31 -11.05 -11.44
N SER A 22 -4.13 -11.78 -12.21
CA SER A 22 -5.50 -12.09 -11.79
C SER A 22 -5.53 -12.95 -10.52
N PHE A 23 -6.28 -12.48 -9.54
CA PHE A 23 -6.61 -13.17 -8.29
C PHE A 23 -8.12 -13.01 -8.04
N CYS A 24 -8.86 -14.10 -8.01
CA CYS A 24 -10.33 -14.09 -7.88
C CYS A 24 -11.03 -13.13 -8.88
N GLY A 25 -10.60 -13.18 -10.17
CA GLY A 25 -11.21 -12.43 -11.26
C GLY A 25 -10.84 -10.94 -11.35
N LYS A 26 -9.97 -10.45 -10.47
CA LYS A 26 -9.45 -9.06 -10.50
C LYS A 26 -7.93 -9.06 -10.31
N PRO A 27 -7.20 -7.99 -10.69
CA PRO A 27 -5.78 -7.84 -10.35
C PRO A 27 -5.54 -7.95 -8.85
N LEU A 28 -4.43 -8.57 -8.41
CA LEU A 28 -4.11 -8.74 -6.99
C LEU A 28 -4.19 -7.42 -6.21
N LEU A 29 -3.62 -6.35 -6.76
CA LEU A 29 -3.64 -4.99 -6.20
C LEU A 29 -5.05 -4.45 -5.98
N TYR A 30 -6.01 -4.83 -6.82
CA TYR A 30 -7.39 -4.35 -6.76
C TYR A 30 -8.02 -4.54 -5.37
N TRP A 31 -7.77 -5.67 -4.73
CA TRP A 31 -8.42 -6.02 -3.47
C TRP A 31 -7.99 -5.12 -2.31
N SER A 32 -6.69 -4.87 -2.17
CA SER A 32 -6.19 -3.93 -1.15
C SER A 32 -6.65 -2.50 -1.42
N VAL A 33 -6.64 -2.08 -2.68
CA VAL A 33 -7.09 -0.73 -3.07
C VAL A 33 -8.59 -0.56 -2.85
N LYS A 34 -9.41 -1.58 -3.17
CA LYS A 34 -10.84 -1.59 -2.89
C LYS A 34 -11.13 -1.45 -1.40
N ALA A 35 -10.43 -2.21 -0.56
CA ALA A 35 -10.59 -2.11 0.89
C ALA A 35 -10.28 -0.71 1.43
N LEU A 36 -9.25 -0.06 0.89
CA LEU A 36 -8.91 1.33 1.22
C LEU A 36 -9.95 2.33 0.70
N GLN A 37 -10.43 2.14 -0.53
CA GLN A 37 -11.49 2.98 -1.13
C GLN A 37 -12.78 2.96 -0.30
N GLU A 38 -13.12 1.80 0.26
CA GLU A 38 -14.32 1.58 1.07
C GLU A 38 -14.13 1.95 2.57
N SER A 39 -12.91 2.22 3.02
CA SER A 39 -12.63 2.66 4.38
C SER A 39 -13.10 4.10 4.62
N ASN A 40 -13.75 4.33 5.77
CA ASN A 40 -14.16 5.67 6.19
C ASN A 40 -12.98 6.48 6.78
N SER A 41 -11.90 5.80 7.14
CA SER A 41 -10.74 6.44 7.77
C SER A 41 -9.68 6.89 6.77
N ILE A 42 -9.82 6.57 5.49
CA ILE A 42 -8.84 6.93 4.45
C ILE A 42 -9.42 8.03 3.55
N ASP A 43 -8.67 9.14 3.43
CA ASP A 43 -9.05 10.27 2.58
C ASP A 43 -8.51 10.12 1.16
N GLU A 44 -7.22 9.76 1.01
CA GLU A 44 -6.54 9.62 -0.28
C GLU A 44 -5.69 8.35 -0.33
N ILE A 45 -5.58 7.77 -1.53
CA ILE A 45 -4.82 6.56 -1.80
C ILE A 45 -3.81 6.84 -2.91
N PHE A 46 -2.53 6.64 -2.63
CA PHE A 46 -1.48 6.80 -3.63
C PHE A 46 -0.86 5.46 -3.99
N ILE A 47 -0.87 5.16 -5.29
CA ILE A 47 -0.16 4.00 -5.84
C ILE A 47 1.20 4.47 -6.35
N GLY A 48 2.26 4.14 -5.62
CA GLY A 48 3.63 4.49 -5.97
C GLY A 48 4.22 3.52 -6.99
N THR A 49 4.24 3.89 -8.28
CA THR A 49 4.75 3.01 -9.33
C THR A 49 5.49 3.77 -10.43
N ASP A 50 6.47 3.09 -11.05
CA ASP A 50 7.18 3.48 -12.27
C ASP A 50 6.63 2.78 -13.53
N CYS A 51 5.77 1.77 -13.35
CA CYS A 51 5.29 0.82 -14.36
C CYS A 51 4.03 1.33 -15.06
N ASN A 52 4.07 1.49 -16.37
CA ASN A 52 2.92 1.98 -17.15
C ASN A 52 1.78 0.96 -17.15
N GLU A 53 2.08 -0.33 -17.23
CA GLU A 53 1.09 -1.40 -17.19
C GLU A 53 0.29 -1.38 -15.87
N ILE A 54 0.95 -1.09 -14.75
CA ILE A 54 0.28 -0.94 -13.46
C ILE A 54 -0.59 0.32 -13.44
N LYS A 55 -0.08 1.44 -14.00
CA LYS A 55 -0.85 2.69 -14.06
C LYS A 55 -2.14 2.52 -14.87
N ASP A 56 -2.07 1.81 -16.00
CA ASP A 56 -3.23 1.59 -16.85
C ASP A 56 -4.27 0.70 -16.14
N VAL A 57 -3.83 -0.40 -15.53
CA VAL A 57 -4.71 -1.26 -14.72
C VAL A 57 -5.36 -0.49 -13.56
N VAL A 58 -4.62 0.40 -12.89
CA VAL A 58 -5.14 1.19 -11.76
C VAL A 58 -6.17 2.21 -12.21
N LYS A 59 -6.00 2.83 -13.39
CA LYS A 59 -7.01 3.74 -13.97
C LYS A 59 -8.35 3.04 -14.21
N ASP A 60 -8.31 1.77 -14.65
CA ASP A 60 -9.51 0.96 -14.91
C ASP A 60 -10.30 0.62 -13.63
N PHE A 61 -9.72 0.79 -12.44
CA PHE A 61 -10.47 0.61 -11.19
C PHE A 61 -11.55 1.67 -10.97
N ASN A 62 -11.36 2.84 -11.54
CA ASN A 62 -12.30 3.97 -11.45
C ASN A 62 -12.68 4.34 -10.00
N PHE A 63 -11.70 4.29 -9.09
CA PHE A 63 -11.86 4.63 -7.68
C PHE A 63 -11.56 6.11 -7.41
N SER A 64 -12.46 6.82 -6.73
CA SER A 64 -12.40 8.26 -6.55
C SER A 64 -11.25 8.75 -5.65
N LYS A 65 -10.82 7.94 -4.69
CA LYS A 65 -9.72 8.29 -3.76
C LYS A 65 -8.33 8.00 -4.33
N VAL A 66 -8.23 7.28 -5.46
CA VAL A 66 -6.97 6.74 -5.99
C VAL A 66 -6.24 7.76 -6.86
N LYS A 67 -4.97 7.95 -6.56
CA LYS A 67 -4.02 8.78 -7.33
C LYS A 67 -2.76 7.98 -7.62
N ILE A 68 -2.10 8.29 -8.74
CA ILE A 68 -0.81 7.67 -9.11
C ILE A 68 0.33 8.58 -8.68
N PHE A 69 1.27 8.03 -7.94
CA PHE A 69 2.54 8.65 -7.63
C PHE A 69 3.64 8.04 -8.51
N ASN A 70 4.23 8.88 -9.36
CA ASN A 70 5.34 8.47 -10.23
C ASN A 70 6.64 8.41 -9.42
N ARG A 71 7.18 7.21 -9.23
CA ARG A 71 8.49 6.99 -8.61
C ARG A 71 9.60 7.53 -9.51
N SER A 72 10.66 8.06 -8.90
CA SER A 72 11.87 8.43 -9.62
C SER A 72 12.57 7.19 -10.22
N LYS A 73 13.39 7.40 -11.25
CA LYS A 73 14.18 6.32 -11.87
C LYS A 73 15.17 5.68 -10.87
N GLU A 74 15.71 6.47 -9.95
CA GLU A 74 16.59 5.98 -8.88
C GLU A 74 15.86 5.01 -7.98
N ASN A 75 14.62 5.34 -7.58
CA ASN A 75 13.80 4.52 -6.68
C ASN A 75 13.01 3.41 -7.40
N ALA A 76 13.09 3.33 -8.73
CA ALA A 76 12.51 2.26 -9.52
C ALA A 76 13.40 1.00 -9.61
N ARG A 77 14.68 1.09 -9.21
CA ARG A 77 15.64 -0.02 -9.30
C ARG A 77 15.28 -1.16 -8.34
N ASP A 78 15.63 -2.38 -8.69
CA ASP A 78 15.42 -3.58 -7.86
C ASP A 78 16.15 -3.53 -6.51
N THR A 79 17.21 -2.73 -6.41
CA THR A 79 18.00 -2.51 -5.21
C THR A 79 17.42 -1.43 -4.29
N SER A 80 16.44 -0.66 -4.76
CA SER A 80 15.83 0.41 -3.98
C SER A 80 14.97 -0.17 -2.85
N SER A 81 15.20 0.30 -1.62
CA SER A 81 14.42 -0.11 -0.47
C SER A 81 13.00 0.47 -0.52
N THR A 82 12.06 -0.18 0.14
CA THR A 82 10.72 0.41 0.35
C THR A 82 10.80 1.74 1.06
N GLU A 83 11.75 1.88 1.99
CA GLU A 83 12.01 3.10 2.75
C GLU A 83 12.36 4.28 1.84
N SER A 84 13.28 4.11 0.88
CA SER A 84 13.67 5.20 -0.03
C SER A 84 12.48 5.73 -0.86
N VAL A 85 11.56 4.85 -1.23
CA VAL A 85 10.33 5.23 -1.95
C VAL A 85 9.35 5.99 -1.06
N ILE A 86 9.24 5.57 0.21
CA ILE A 86 8.40 6.26 1.20
C ILE A 86 8.95 7.66 1.46
N LEU A 87 10.25 7.80 1.67
CA LEU A 87 10.90 9.11 1.87
C LEU A 87 10.72 10.02 0.67
N GLU A 88 10.87 9.50 -0.55
CA GLU A 88 10.59 10.26 -1.78
C GLU A 88 9.15 10.77 -1.81
N PHE A 89 8.19 9.91 -1.47
CA PHE A 89 6.78 10.26 -1.44
C PHE A 89 6.50 11.34 -0.39
N ILE A 90 6.95 11.14 0.85
CA ILE A 90 6.74 12.10 1.95
C ILE A 90 7.33 13.47 1.61
N ASN A 91 8.56 13.52 1.06
CA ASN A 91 9.22 14.77 0.70
C ASN A 91 8.49 15.53 -0.42
N LYS A 92 7.86 14.81 -1.35
CA LYS A 92 7.12 15.44 -2.47
C LYS A 92 5.71 15.89 -2.09
N MET A 93 5.09 15.28 -1.07
CA MET A 93 3.69 15.52 -0.72
C MET A 93 3.48 16.61 0.34
N ASN A 94 4.56 17.18 0.90
CA ASN A 94 4.49 18.23 1.92
C ASN A 94 3.52 17.89 3.07
N PHE A 95 3.68 16.71 3.68
CA PHE A 95 2.88 16.30 4.82
C PHE A 95 2.98 17.31 5.97
N ASN A 96 1.86 17.55 6.64
CA ASN A 96 1.86 18.28 7.90
C ASN A 96 1.88 17.32 9.10
N SER A 97 2.20 17.83 10.28
CA SER A 97 2.35 17.02 11.50
C SER A 97 1.05 16.34 11.99
N LEU A 98 -0.09 16.71 11.46
CA LEU A 98 -1.40 16.12 11.78
C LEU A 98 -1.84 15.05 10.78
N ASP A 99 -1.12 14.88 9.69
CA ASP A 99 -1.44 13.88 8.69
C ASP A 99 -1.03 12.49 9.19
N VAL A 100 -1.88 11.50 8.91
CA VAL A 100 -1.61 10.09 9.25
C VAL A 100 -1.28 9.32 7.98
N PHE A 101 -0.14 8.65 8.00
CA PHE A 101 0.37 7.88 6.89
C PHE A 101 0.13 6.38 7.08
N PHE A 102 -0.55 5.75 6.13
CA PHE A 102 -0.79 4.32 6.09
C PHE A 102 0.08 3.66 5.02
N LEU A 103 1.07 2.90 5.43
CA LEU A 103 1.83 2.04 4.51
C LEU A 103 1.08 0.72 4.31
N VAL A 104 0.63 0.45 3.09
CA VAL A 104 -0.15 -0.74 2.78
C VAL A 104 0.54 -1.60 1.72
N GLN A 105 0.56 -2.90 1.94
CA GLN A 105 1.14 -3.86 0.99
C GLN A 105 0.08 -4.37 0.01
N ALA A 106 0.37 -4.29 -1.28
CA ALA A 106 -0.49 -4.84 -2.34
C ALA A 106 -0.69 -6.36 -2.25
N THR A 107 0.16 -7.04 -1.48
CA THR A 107 0.15 -8.49 -1.29
C THR A 107 -0.74 -9.00 -0.16
N SER A 108 -1.61 -8.14 0.36
CA SER A 108 -2.57 -8.49 1.41
C SER A 108 -4.01 -8.42 0.90
N PRO A 109 -4.43 -9.30 -0.05
CA PRO A 109 -5.73 -9.19 -0.74
C PRO A 109 -6.94 -9.48 0.14
N LEU A 110 -6.74 -10.03 1.33
CA LEU A 110 -7.82 -10.40 2.26
C LEU A 110 -8.10 -9.32 3.32
N VAL A 111 -7.38 -8.19 3.30
CA VAL A 111 -7.65 -7.06 4.18
C VAL A 111 -9.01 -6.43 3.81
N ARG A 112 -9.74 -5.98 4.81
CA ARG A 112 -11.06 -5.36 4.65
C ARG A 112 -11.03 -3.89 5.08
N SER A 113 -11.96 -3.09 4.58
CA SER A 113 -12.10 -1.69 4.96
C SER A 113 -12.19 -1.48 6.48
N ILE A 114 -12.98 -2.32 7.15
CA ILE A 114 -13.15 -2.27 8.59
C ILE A 114 -11.85 -2.52 9.37
N ASP A 115 -10.89 -3.23 8.81
CA ASP A 115 -9.61 -3.49 9.46
C ASP A 115 -8.77 -2.20 9.52
N PHE A 116 -8.81 -1.35 8.49
CA PHE A 116 -8.21 -0.01 8.49
C PHE A 116 -8.92 0.92 9.48
N ASP A 117 -10.26 0.92 9.49
CA ASP A 117 -11.04 1.78 10.37
C ASP A 117 -10.79 1.45 11.85
N LYS A 118 -10.72 0.15 12.20
CA LYS A 118 -10.37 -0.30 13.56
C LYS A 118 -8.95 0.07 13.96
N ALA A 119 -7.97 -0.13 13.06
CA ALA A 119 -6.59 0.23 13.32
C ALA A 119 -6.44 1.74 13.57
N TYR A 120 -7.09 2.57 12.76
CA TYR A 120 -7.10 4.02 12.95
C TYR A 120 -7.77 4.44 14.26
N ALA A 121 -8.92 3.86 14.59
CA ALA A 121 -9.62 4.14 15.84
C ALA A 121 -8.75 3.82 17.07
N GLN A 122 -8.04 2.68 17.04
CA GLN A 122 -7.13 2.30 18.11
C GLN A 122 -5.91 3.23 18.20
N TYR A 123 -5.30 3.56 17.05
CA TYR A 123 -4.19 4.52 16.97
C TYR A 123 -4.55 5.85 17.62
N LYS A 124 -5.73 6.39 17.32
CA LYS A 124 -6.21 7.66 17.86
C LYS A 124 -6.55 7.57 19.36
N LYS A 125 -7.21 6.49 19.78
CA LYS A 125 -7.62 6.29 21.17
C LYS A 125 -6.44 6.25 22.13
N GLU A 126 -5.39 5.56 21.76
CA GLU A 126 -4.23 5.34 22.62
C GLU A 126 -3.14 6.41 22.41
N ALA A 127 -3.35 7.37 21.51
CA ALA A 127 -2.41 8.42 21.14
C ALA A 127 -1.00 7.89 20.81
N TYR A 128 -0.94 6.78 20.06
CA TYR A 128 0.33 6.17 19.66
C TYR A 128 1.06 7.01 18.62
N ASP A 129 2.39 6.97 18.62
CA ASP A 129 3.22 7.53 17.55
C ASP A 129 3.16 6.69 16.29
N SER A 130 3.00 5.37 16.44
CA SER A 130 2.87 4.42 15.32
C SER A 130 2.07 3.19 15.72
N LEU A 131 1.49 2.50 14.72
CA LEU A 131 0.78 1.24 14.89
C LEU A 131 1.21 0.25 13.81
N LEU A 132 1.60 -0.95 14.21
CA LEU A 132 1.97 -2.05 13.33
C LEU A 132 0.97 -3.20 13.48
N THR A 133 0.49 -3.72 12.35
CA THR A 133 -0.31 -4.95 12.35
C THR A 133 0.58 -6.17 12.29
N CYS A 134 0.28 -7.18 13.09
CA CYS A 134 1.04 -8.43 13.11
C CYS A 134 0.10 -9.64 13.29
N VAL A 135 0.61 -10.81 12.94
CA VAL A 135 -0.07 -12.09 13.12
C VAL A 135 0.72 -12.96 14.09
N ARG A 136 0.04 -13.45 15.12
CA ARG A 136 0.64 -14.45 16.00
C ARG A 136 0.67 -15.78 15.27
N THR A 137 1.87 -16.29 14.98
CA THR A 137 2.07 -17.61 14.36
C THR A 137 2.85 -18.52 15.30
N LYS A 138 2.46 -19.79 15.36
CA LYS A 138 3.29 -20.84 15.93
C LYS A 138 3.95 -21.56 14.76
N ARG A 139 5.25 -21.41 14.63
CA ARG A 139 6.06 -22.14 13.63
C ARG A 139 7.04 -23.03 14.35
N PHE A 140 7.14 -24.25 13.91
CA PHE A 140 8.24 -25.13 14.29
C PHE A 140 9.39 -24.87 13.33
N PHE A 141 10.55 -24.55 13.87
CA PHE A 141 11.78 -24.45 13.10
C PHE A 141 12.53 -25.76 13.26
N TRP A 142 12.80 -26.43 12.15
CA TRP A 142 13.70 -27.57 12.13
C TRP A 142 15.10 -27.02 11.88
N GLN A 143 16.08 -27.38 12.71
CA GLN A 143 17.49 -27.21 12.42
C GLN A 143 17.98 -28.52 11.83
N ASP A 144 18.60 -28.45 10.64
CA ASP A 144 19.35 -29.56 10.03
C ASP A 144 20.68 -29.76 10.73
#